data_e1c3283771d95d34e59446c4bacbc390
#
_entry.id   e1c3283771d95d34e59446c4bacbc390
#
_cell.length_a   1.000
_cell.length_b   1.000
_cell.length_c   1.000
_cell.angle_alpha   90.00
_cell.angle_beta   90.00
_cell.angle_gamma   90.00
#
_symmetry.space_group_name_H-M   'P 1'
#
loop_
_entity.id
_entity.type
_entity.pdbx_description
1 polymer ?
#
loop_
_entity_poly.entity_id
_entity_poly.type
_entity_poly.pdbx_seq_one_letter_code
_entity_poly.pdbx_strand_id
1 'polypeptide(L)'
;MSRNAVAVAKASYQRCQQAPHFFEAFYQHFFTACPAARPMFANTDFARQHKLLQHAIGLLLAYDQQPAEGPNLLTRVAERHGRNDLKVDPSYYAHFVGSLVATAREVDPEFTPDTEAAWHEATAAGIAYMKSKA
;
A
#
# COMPACT_ATOMS: atom_id res chain seq x y z
N MET A 1 0.11 -4.39 20.50
CA MET A 1 1.00 -3.59 19.62
C MET A 1 0.33 -3.26 18.31
N SER A 2 -0.30 -4.24 17.65
CA SER A 2 -0.94 -4.03 16.34
C SER A 2 -1.95 -2.87 16.33
N ARG A 3 -2.72 -2.71 17.39
CA ARG A 3 -3.73 -1.64 17.47
C ARG A 3 -3.09 -0.25 17.41
N ASN A 4 -1.97 -0.07 18.11
CA ASN A 4 -1.27 1.20 18.08
C ASN A 4 -0.67 1.45 16.71
N ALA A 5 -0.07 0.42 16.11
CA ALA A 5 0.52 0.55 14.79
C ALA A 5 -0.54 0.92 13.74
N VAL A 6 -1.69 0.25 13.76
CA VAL A 6 -2.78 0.55 12.82
C VAL A 6 -3.27 1.97 13.02
N ALA A 7 -3.49 2.40 14.27
CA ALA A 7 -3.96 3.76 14.56
C ALA A 7 -2.96 4.82 14.10
N VAL A 8 -1.68 4.59 14.37
CA VAL A 8 -0.60 5.51 13.98
C VAL A 8 -0.49 5.59 12.45
N ALA A 9 -0.52 4.44 11.77
CA ALA A 9 -0.43 4.39 10.32
C ALA A 9 -1.64 5.05 9.66
N LYS A 10 -2.85 4.82 10.18
CA LYS A 10 -4.06 5.46 9.66
C LYS A 10 -4.02 6.97 9.82
N ALA A 11 -3.55 7.46 10.98
CA ALA A 11 -3.42 8.89 11.21
C ALA A 11 -2.41 9.50 10.24
N SER A 12 -1.27 8.83 10.04
CA SER A 12 -0.28 9.25 9.06
C SER A 12 -0.87 9.30 7.66
N TYR A 13 -1.61 8.25 7.27
CA TYR A 13 -2.25 8.20 5.95
C TYR A 13 -3.24 9.33 5.75
N GLN A 14 -4.03 9.66 6.77
CA GLN A 14 -4.94 10.81 6.70
C GLN A 14 -4.18 12.10 6.45
N ARG A 15 -3.05 12.31 7.10
CA ARG A 15 -2.21 13.49 6.86
C ARG A 15 -1.61 13.48 5.47
N CYS A 16 -1.17 12.30 4.99
CA CYS A 16 -0.64 12.14 3.64
C CYS A 16 -1.67 12.52 2.57
N GLN A 17 -2.93 12.15 2.78
CA GLN A 17 -3.99 12.45 1.82
C GLN A 17 -4.30 13.94 1.71
N GLN A 18 -3.86 14.73 2.68
CA GLN A 18 -3.97 16.19 2.62
C GLN A 18 -2.93 16.80 1.69
N ALA A 19 -1.85 16.09 1.41
CA ALA A 19 -0.82 16.56 0.50
C ALA A 19 -1.31 16.40 -0.95
N PRO A 20 -1.27 17.46 -1.78
CA PRO A 20 -1.90 17.42 -3.10
C PRO A 20 -1.31 16.39 -4.07
N HIS A 21 -0.05 16.01 -3.88
CA HIS A 21 0.65 15.13 -4.83
C HIS A 21 1.14 13.82 -4.20
N PHE A 22 0.48 13.36 -3.14
CA PHE A 22 0.90 12.15 -2.44
C PHE A 22 0.97 10.93 -3.36
N PHE A 23 -0.10 10.67 -4.12
CA PHE A 23 -0.15 9.47 -4.97
C PHE A 23 0.82 9.57 -6.14
N GLU A 24 0.99 10.76 -6.71
CA GLU A 24 1.96 11.00 -7.76
C GLU A 24 3.39 10.75 -7.26
N ALA A 25 3.73 11.28 -6.09
CA ALA A 25 5.03 11.07 -5.47
C ALA A 25 5.27 9.58 -5.15
N PHE A 26 4.22 8.89 -4.71
CA PHE A 26 4.30 7.45 -4.46
C PHE A 26 4.76 6.71 -5.72
N TYR A 27 4.15 6.96 -6.88
CA TYR A 27 4.54 6.26 -8.10
C TYR A 27 5.94 6.62 -8.57
N GLN A 28 6.39 7.85 -8.34
CA GLN A 28 7.77 8.23 -8.62
C GLN A 28 8.74 7.39 -7.79
N HIS A 29 8.48 7.25 -6.51
CA HIS A 29 9.30 6.39 -5.63
C HIS A 29 9.24 4.94 -6.05
N PHE A 30 8.04 4.45 -6.34
CA PHE A 30 7.84 3.05 -6.68
C PHE A 30 8.57 2.67 -7.97
N PHE A 31 8.47 3.48 -9.01
CA PHE A 31 9.14 3.20 -10.28
C PHE A 31 10.66 3.37 -10.20
N THR A 32 11.14 4.21 -9.28
CA THR A 32 12.57 4.32 -9.00
C THR A 32 13.09 3.09 -8.29
N ALA A 33 12.35 2.62 -7.27
CA ALA A 33 12.75 1.44 -6.50
C ALA A 33 12.54 0.14 -7.27
N CYS A 34 11.53 0.09 -8.14
CA CYS A 34 11.17 -1.13 -8.87
C CYS A 34 10.90 -0.80 -10.34
N PRO A 35 11.96 -0.52 -11.12
CA PRO A 35 11.79 -0.17 -12.55
C PRO A 35 11.08 -1.26 -13.34
N ALA A 36 11.22 -2.53 -12.94
CA ALA A 36 10.60 -3.66 -13.62
C ALA A 36 9.07 -3.61 -13.58
N ALA A 37 8.48 -2.89 -12.62
CA ALA A 37 7.03 -2.74 -12.54
C ALA A 37 6.48 -1.72 -13.53
N ARG A 38 7.31 -0.80 -14.02
CA ARG A 38 6.85 0.30 -14.87
C ARG A 38 6.10 -0.15 -16.13
N PRO A 39 6.54 -1.19 -16.86
CA PRO A 39 5.80 -1.63 -18.06
C PRO A 39 4.35 -2.03 -17.78
N MET A 40 4.04 -2.46 -16.57
CA MET A 40 2.67 -2.83 -16.20
C MET A 40 1.73 -1.62 -16.22
N PHE A 41 2.27 -0.40 -16.22
CA PHE A 41 1.53 0.85 -16.17
C PHE A 41 1.61 1.63 -17.48
N ALA A 42 2.09 1.02 -18.57
CA ALA A 42 2.32 1.70 -19.84
C ALA A 42 1.05 2.35 -20.41
N ASN A 43 -0.11 1.74 -20.20
CA ASN A 43 -1.38 2.24 -20.72
C ASN A 43 -2.34 2.65 -19.59
N THR A 44 -1.80 3.04 -18.44
CA THR A 44 -2.59 3.32 -17.25
C THR A 44 -3.11 4.76 -17.26
N ASP A 45 -4.41 4.90 -17.00
CA ASP A 45 -5.01 6.19 -16.64
C ASP A 45 -4.69 6.47 -15.18
N PHE A 46 -3.72 7.34 -14.92
CA PHE A 46 -3.25 7.59 -13.55
C PHE A 46 -4.26 8.32 -12.68
N ALA A 47 -5.16 9.11 -13.24
CA ALA A 47 -6.22 9.72 -12.45
C ALA A 47 -7.10 8.65 -11.81
N ARG A 48 -7.45 7.62 -12.58
CA ARG A 48 -8.19 6.47 -12.08
C ARG A 48 -7.34 5.63 -11.16
N GLN A 49 -6.08 5.41 -11.51
CA GLN A 49 -5.15 4.58 -10.74
C GLN A 49 -4.91 5.16 -9.34
N HIS A 50 -4.85 6.48 -9.21
CA HIS A 50 -4.70 7.10 -7.90
C HIS A 50 -5.88 6.80 -6.99
N LYS A 51 -7.09 6.78 -7.52
CA LYS A 51 -8.29 6.41 -6.75
C LYS A 51 -8.26 4.95 -6.33
N LEU A 52 -7.80 4.08 -7.23
CA LEU A 52 -7.67 2.65 -6.92
C LEU A 52 -6.61 2.43 -5.84
N LEU A 53 -5.49 3.15 -5.92
CA LEU A 53 -4.43 3.06 -4.92
C LEU A 53 -4.92 3.57 -3.56
N GLN A 54 -5.64 4.68 -3.54
CA GLN A 54 -6.21 5.23 -2.31
C GLN A 54 -7.08 4.19 -1.62
N HIS A 55 -7.94 3.54 -2.38
CA HIS A 55 -8.81 2.49 -1.86
C HIS A 55 -8.01 1.28 -1.35
N ALA A 56 -7.02 0.85 -2.13
CA ALA A 56 -6.20 -0.32 -1.77
C ALA A 56 -5.40 -0.09 -0.49
N ILE A 57 -4.82 1.09 -0.31
CA ILE A 57 -4.09 1.42 0.93
C ILE A 57 -5.04 1.37 2.12
N GLY A 58 -6.24 1.92 1.97
CA GLY A 58 -7.26 1.85 3.02
C GLY A 58 -7.59 0.42 3.40
N LEU A 59 -7.72 -0.46 2.41
CA LEU A 59 -8.00 -1.88 2.66
C LEU A 59 -6.85 -2.57 3.38
N LEU A 60 -5.60 -2.26 2.99
CA LEU A 60 -4.43 -2.82 3.66
C LEU A 60 -4.39 -2.42 5.13
N LEU A 61 -4.64 -1.16 5.44
CA LEU A 61 -4.62 -0.67 6.81
C LEU A 61 -5.78 -1.20 7.64
N ALA A 62 -6.88 -1.58 7.01
CA ALA A 62 -8.04 -2.15 7.69
C ALA A 62 -7.98 -3.67 7.82
N TYR A 63 -7.02 -4.33 7.18
CA TYR A 63 -7.01 -5.79 7.07
C TYR A 63 -7.03 -6.50 8.44
N ASP A 64 -6.22 -6.05 9.40
CA ASP A 64 -6.14 -6.66 10.73
C ASP A 64 -7.45 -6.59 11.50
N GLN A 65 -8.37 -5.74 11.09
CA GLN A 65 -9.67 -5.55 11.74
C GLN A 65 -10.76 -6.36 11.08
N GLN A 66 -10.43 -7.13 10.01
CA GLN A 66 -11.38 -7.96 9.31
C GLN A 66 -11.62 -9.26 10.08
N PRO A 67 -12.79 -9.88 9.94
CA PRO A 67 -13.03 -11.21 10.50
C PRO A 67 -12.01 -12.21 9.97
N ALA A 68 -11.60 -13.14 10.83
CA ALA A 68 -10.64 -14.18 10.43
C ALA A 68 -11.23 -15.14 9.40
N GLU A 69 -12.55 -15.25 9.34
CA GLU A 69 -13.24 -16.21 8.47
C GLU A 69 -13.85 -15.52 7.25
N GLY A 70 -13.87 -16.25 6.15
CA GLY A 70 -14.53 -15.82 4.93
C GLY A 70 -13.75 -14.79 4.12
N PRO A 71 -14.33 -14.34 3.00
CA PRO A 71 -13.71 -13.30 2.19
C PRO A 71 -13.63 -11.98 2.96
N ASN A 72 -12.54 -11.27 2.80
CA ASN A 72 -12.37 -9.94 3.36
C ASN A 72 -12.32 -8.91 2.22
N LEU A 73 -12.26 -7.63 2.58
CA LEU A 73 -12.30 -6.56 1.58
C LEU A 73 -11.07 -6.55 0.67
N LEU A 74 -9.97 -7.16 1.13
CA LEU A 74 -8.74 -7.24 0.35
C LEU A 74 -8.75 -8.40 -0.66
N THR A 75 -9.68 -9.32 -0.56
CA THR A 75 -9.71 -10.54 -1.39
C THR A 75 -9.68 -10.23 -2.88
N ARG A 76 -10.52 -9.31 -3.34
CA ARG A 76 -10.56 -8.95 -4.77
C ARG A 76 -9.26 -8.32 -5.25
N VAL A 77 -8.67 -7.47 -4.43
CA VAL A 77 -7.39 -6.83 -4.78
C VAL A 77 -6.31 -7.90 -4.91
N ALA A 78 -6.25 -8.83 -3.95
CA ALA A 78 -5.28 -9.91 -3.96
C ALA A 78 -5.46 -10.82 -5.19
N GLU A 79 -6.69 -11.18 -5.50
CA GLU A 79 -6.98 -12.03 -6.66
C GLU A 79 -6.62 -11.34 -7.96
N ARG A 80 -6.91 -10.05 -8.09
CA ARG A 80 -6.59 -9.26 -9.27
C ARG A 80 -5.08 -9.20 -9.52
N HIS A 81 -4.28 -9.13 -8.46
CA HIS A 81 -2.83 -9.06 -8.56
C HIS A 81 -2.17 -10.45 -8.61
N GLY A 82 -2.95 -11.52 -8.41
CA GLY A 82 -2.42 -12.85 -8.23
C GLY A 82 -2.07 -13.56 -9.52
N ARG A 83 -1.65 -14.84 -9.34
CA ARG A 83 -1.14 -15.70 -10.42
C ARG A 83 -2.16 -15.98 -11.52
N ASN A 84 -3.44 -15.85 -11.23
CA ASN A 84 -4.51 -16.13 -12.19
C ASN A 84 -4.97 -14.89 -12.96
N ASP A 85 -4.36 -13.74 -12.71
CA ASP A 85 -4.71 -12.49 -13.37
C ASP A 85 -3.45 -11.71 -13.73
N LEU A 86 -3.14 -10.60 -13.04
CA LEU A 86 -2.00 -9.74 -13.38
C LEU A 86 -0.63 -10.38 -13.17
N LYS A 87 -0.56 -11.41 -12.33
CA LYS A 87 0.69 -12.12 -12.04
C LYS A 87 1.79 -11.19 -11.53
N VAL A 88 1.43 -10.31 -10.60
CA VAL A 88 2.38 -9.39 -10.00
C VAL A 88 3.45 -10.18 -9.27
N ASP A 89 4.72 -9.88 -9.54
CA ASP A 89 5.84 -10.54 -8.86
C ASP A 89 5.75 -10.23 -7.36
N PRO A 90 5.72 -11.27 -6.48
CA PRO A 90 5.60 -11.02 -5.04
C PRO A 90 6.70 -10.13 -4.46
N SER A 91 7.88 -10.08 -5.06
CA SER A 91 8.96 -9.21 -4.60
C SER A 91 8.62 -7.73 -4.74
N TYR A 92 7.67 -7.37 -5.61
CA TYR A 92 7.27 -5.98 -5.80
C TYR A 92 6.57 -5.41 -4.56
N TYR A 93 5.98 -6.26 -3.72
CA TYR A 93 5.28 -5.77 -2.53
C TYR A 93 6.22 -5.12 -1.51
N ALA A 94 7.46 -5.60 -1.40
CA ALA A 94 8.45 -4.94 -0.54
C ALA A 94 8.75 -3.52 -1.05
N HIS A 95 8.87 -3.36 -2.35
CA HIS A 95 9.09 -2.05 -2.97
C HIS A 95 7.86 -1.14 -2.80
N PHE A 96 6.67 -1.72 -2.87
CA PHE A 96 5.42 -1.00 -2.66
C PHE A 96 5.39 -0.39 -1.25
N VAL A 97 5.63 -1.20 -0.22
CA VAL A 97 5.62 -0.72 1.17
C VAL A 97 6.73 0.31 1.39
N GLY A 98 7.95 0.02 0.89
CA GLY A 98 9.07 0.96 0.99
C GLY A 98 8.75 2.31 0.36
N SER A 99 8.04 2.31 -0.77
CA SER A 99 7.65 3.54 -1.45
C SER A 99 6.57 4.30 -0.69
N LEU A 100 5.62 3.59 -0.07
CA LEU A 100 4.64 4.22 0.82
C LEU A 100 5.33 4.94 1.97
N VAL A 101 6.27 4.26 2.60
CA VAL A 101 7.02 4.82 3.74
C VAL A 101 7.84 6.03 3.30
N ALA A 102 8.54 5.93 2.17
CA ALA A 102 9.35 7.03 1.66
C ALA A 102 8.50 8.26 1.35
N THR A 103 7.33 8.05 0.75
CA THR A 103 6.42 9.14 0.43
C THR A 103 5.83 9.76 1.69
N ALA A 104 5.41 8.93 2.64
CA ALA A 104 4.88 9.41 3.91
C ALA A 104 5.91 10.25 4.66
N ARG A 105 7.19 9.82 4.63
CA ARG A 105 8.28 10.58 5.26
C ARG A 105 8.40 11.97 4.66
N GLU A 106 8.17 12.11 3.37
CA GLU A 106 8.28 13.41 2.69
C GLU A 106 7.11 14.35 3.01
N VAL A 107 5.90 13.80 3.09
CA VAL A 107 4.69 14.63 3.08
C VAL A 107 3.96 14.70 4.42
N ASP A 108 4.20 13.75 5.33
CA ASP A 108 3.56 13.76 6.65
C ASP A 108 4.38 14.62 7.60
N PRO A 109 3.85 15.77 8.04
CA PRO A 109 4.62 16.68 8.89
C PRO A 109 4.88 16.13 10.29
N GLU A 110 4.19 15.05 10.67
CA GLU A 110 4.34 14.43 11.99
C GLU A 110 5.04 13.08 11.91
N PHE A 111 5.70 12.79 10.80
CA PHE A 111 6.41 11.51 10.60
C PHE A 111 7.61 11.40 11.55
N THR A 112 7.68 10.26 12.23
CA THR A 112 8.77 9.92 13.16
C THR A 112 9.22 8.49 12.88
N PRO A 113 10.33 8.01 13.50
CA PRO A 113 10.69 6.59 13.39
C PRO A 113 9.58 5.65 13.86
N ASP A 114 8.78 6.06 14.85
CA ASP A 114 7.63 5.26 15.29
C ASP A 114 6.55 5.18 14.21
N THR A 115 6.35 6.26 13.46
CA THR A 115 5.43 6.27 12.32
C THR A 115 5.88 5.30 11.25
N GLU A 116 7.19 5.29 10.96
CA GLU A 116 7.76 4.36 9.98
C GLU A 116 7.52 2.90 10.40
N ALA A 117 7.85 2.57 11.65
CA ALA A 117 7.63 1.23 12.18
C ALA A 117 6.15 0.85 12.13
N ALA A 118 5.25 1.79 12.42
CA ALA A 118 3.82 1.56 12.38
C ALA A 118 3.32 1.24 10.97
N TRP A 119 3.82 1.92 9.95
CA TRP A 119 3.47 1.62 8.57
C TRP A 119 3.85 0.19 8.19
N HIS A 120 5.06 -0.25 8.54
CA HIS A 120 5.52 -1.60 8.24
C HIS A 120 4.67 -2.64 8.98
N GLU A 121 4.41 -2.43 10.26
CA GLU A 121 3.65 -3.36 11.06
C GLU A 121 2.18 -3.41 10.62
N ALA A 122 1.56 -2.26 10.37
CA ALA A 122 0.15 -2.20 10.01
C ALA A 122 -0.16 -2.82 8.65
N THR A 123 0.81 -2.81 7.72
CA THR A 123 0.61 -3.37 6.38
C THR A 123 1.03 -4.83 6.27
N ALA A 124 1.77 -5.35 7.24
CA ALA A 124 2.42 -6.66 7.12
C ALA A 124 1.43 -7.81 6.85
N ALA A 125 0.33 -7.87 7.59
CA ALA A 125 -0.64 -8.95 7.43
C ALA A 125 -1.35 -8.89 6.09
N GLY A 126 -1.75 -7.70 5.66
CA GLY A 126 -2.39 -7.51 4.35
C GLY A 126 -1.47 -7.87 3.20
N ILE A 127 -0.19 -7.47 3.29
CA ILE A 127 0.80 -7.82 2.27
C ILE A 127 1.05 -9.33 2.24
N ALA A 128 1.13 -9.97 3.40
CA ALA A 128 1.28 -11.44 3.46
C ALA A 128 0.10 -12.13 2.76
N TYR A 129 -1.11 -11.63 2.99
CA TYR A 129 -2.30 -12.16 2.32
C TYR A 129 -2.21 -11.98 0.80
N MET A 130 -1.81 -10.78 0.34
CA MET A 130 -1.63 -10.52 -1.09
C MET A 130 -0.64 -11.51 -1.70
N LYS A 131 0.50 -11.74 -1.03
CA LYS A 131 1.51 -12.70 -1.50
C LYS A 131 0.98 -14.12 -1.58
N SER A 132 0.06 -14.50 -0.71
CA SER A 132 -0.50 -15.85 -0.69
C SER A 132 -1.28 -16.17 -1.95
N LYS A 133 -1.71 -15.16 -2.70
CA LYS A 133 -2.44 -15.32 -3.96
C LYS A 133 -1.54 -15.23 -5.19
N ALA A 134 -0.26 -14.96 -4.98
CA ALA A 134 0.69 -14.80 -6.09
C ALA A 134 0.97 -16.10 -6.84
#